data_4106a5915f0f2345b06c4ee45d34a593
#
_entry.id   4106a5915f0f2345b06c4ee45d34a593
#
_cell.length_a   1.000
_cell.length_b   1.000
_cell.length_c   1.000
_cell.angle_alpha   90.00
_cell.angle_beta   90.00
_cell.angle_gamma   90.00
#
_symmetry.space_group_name_H-M   'P 1'
#
loop_
_entity.id
_entity.type
_entity.pdbx_description
1 polymer ?
#
loop_
_entity_poly.entity_id
_entity_poly.type
_entity_poly.pdbx_seq_one_letter_code
_entity_poly.pdbx_strand_id
1 'polypeptide(L)'
;MKNFNKILDFARETIETELYSLGKLTNFLDKDFALSVQTILESGGRVVVTGIGKSAIIAQKIVATMNSTNTPSLFMHVADAIHGDLGMIQPKDVIICISKSGNTPETAKIGRASCRERV
;
A
#
# COMPACT_ATOMS: atom_id res chain seq x y z
N MET A 1 30.48 24.50 21.05
CA MET A 1 29.26 25.23 20.67
C MET A 1 28.45 24.41 19.68
N LYS A 2 27.22 24.20 20.00
CA LYS A 2 26.33 23.40 19.13
C LYS A 2 26.06 24.20 17.85
N ASN A 3 26.29 23.56 16.71
CA ASN A 3 26.12 24.23 15.42
C ASN A 3 24.66 24.08 14.95
N PHE A 4 23.76 24.88 15.56
CA PHE A 4 22.34 24.85 15.24
C PHE A 4 22.06 25.15 13.76
N ASN A 5 22.82 26.06 13.16
CA ASN A 5 22.64 26.39 11.75
C ASN A 5 22.89 25.19 10.84
N LYS A 6 23.92 24.40 11.15
CA LYS A 6 24.21 23.19 10.39
C LYS A 6 23.11 22.14 10.50
N ILE A 7 22.52 22.02 11.69
CA ILE A 7 21.37 21.12 11.90
C ILE A 7 20.16 21.58 11.06
N LEU A 8 19.88 22.87 11.06
CA LEU A 8 18.78 23.43 10.28
C LEU A 8 19.01 23.28 8.77
N ASP A 9 20.26 23.43 8.32
CA ASP A 9 20.61 23.26 6.91
C ASP A 9 20.39 21.81 6.48
N PHE A 10 20.79 20.84 7.27
CA PHE A 10 20.51 19.43 7.00
C PHE A 10 19.01 19.13 6.96
N ALA A 11 18.25 19.72 7.87
CA ALA A 11 16.79 19.54 7.88
C ALA A 11 16.15 20.09 6.60
N ARG A 12 16.57 21.29 6.18
CA ARG A 12 16.07 21.88 4.92
C ARG A 12 16.43 21.03 3.72
N GLU A 13 17.68 20.60 3.62
CA GLU A 13 18.15 19.75 2.54
C GLU A 13 17.35 18.44 2.45
N THR A 14 17.06 17.82 3.59
CA THR A 14 16.24 16.60 3.64
C THR A 14 14.85 16.86 3.10
N ILE A 15 14.20 17.94 3.52
CA ILE A 15 12.85 18.31 3.05
C ILE A 15 12.87 18.59 1.54
N GLU A 16 13.87 19.32 1.06
CA GLU A 16 14.01 19.63 -0.38
C GLU A 16 14.22 18.37 -1.22
N THR A 17 15.01 17.42 -0.73
CA THR A 17 15.23 16.13 -1.38
C THR A 17 13.92 15.34 -1.45
N GLU A 18 13.15 15.31 -0.37
CA GLU A 18 11.85 14.65 -0.34
C GLU A 18 10.85 15.32 -1.27
N LEU A 19 10.80 16.65 -1.30
CA LEU A 19 9.94 17.41 -2.22
C LEU A 19 10.26 17.08 -3.68
N TYR A 20 11.53 17.02 -4.03
CA TYR A 20 11.96 16.68 -5.38
C TYR A 20 11.54 15.27 -5.77
N SER A 21 11.74 14.31 -4.86
CA SER A 21 11.34 12.91 -5.09
C SER A 21 9.83 12.75 -5.20
N LEU A 22 9.08 13.43 -4.35
CA LEU A 22 7.63 13.42 -4.37
C LEU A 22 7.08 14.03 -5.66
N GLY A 23 7.68 15.14 -6.12
CA GLY A 23 7.31 15.77 -7.39
C GLY A 23 7.47 14.85 -8.60
N LYS A 24 8.44 13.96 -8.57
CA LYS A 24 8.65 12.98 -9.64
C LYS A 24 7.54 11.94 -9.74
N LEU A 25 6.79 11.71 -8.66
CA LEU A 25 5.70 10.72 -8.66
C LEU A 25 4.62 11.06 -9.69
N THR A 26 4.45 12.33 -10.03
CA THR A 26 3.47 12.71 -11.06
C THR A 26 3.75 12.04 -12.40
N ASN A 27 5.00 11.72 -12.70
CA ASN A 27 5.40 11.04 -13.93
C ASN A 27 5.02 9.56 -13.95
N PHE A 28 4.70 8.98 -12.82
CA PHE A 28 4.27 7.60 -12.69
C PHE A 28 2.75 7.43 -12.70
N LEU A 29 2.00 8.54 -12.70
CA LEU A 29 0.55 8.50 -12.79
C LEU A 29 0.14 8.19 -14.23
N ASP A 30 -0.33 6.99 -14.45
CA ASP A 30 -0.63 6.47 -15.76
C ASP A 30 -2.04 5.85 -15.80
N LYS A 31 -2.36 5.21 -16.90
CA LYS A 31 -3.63 4.52 -17.09
C LYS A 31 -3.87 3.43 -16.05
N ASP A 32 -2.82 2.72 -15.64
CA ASP A 32 -2.94 1.64 -14.66
C ASP A 32 -3.32 2.18 -13.28
N PHE A 33 -2.77 3.34 -12.90
CA PHE A 33 -3.19 4.02 -11.68
C PHE A 33 -4.68 4.38 -11.73
N ALA A 34 -5.13 4.99 -12.82
CA ALA A 34 -6.53 5.38 -12.99
C ALA A 34 -7.45 4.15 -12.94
N LEU A 35 -7.06 3.06 -13.59
CA LEU A 35 -7.81 1.80 -13.58
C LEU A 35 -7.89 1.21 -12.18
N SER A 36 -6.81 1.29 -11.41
CA SER A 36 -6.79 0.82 -10.02
C SER A 36 -7.80 1.59 -9.16
N VAL A 37 -7.83 2.90 -9.28
CA VAL A 37 -8.80 3.74 -8.56
C VAL A 37 -10.22 3.40 -8.97
N GLN A 38 -10.48 3.27 -10.25
CA GLN A 38 -11.79 2.91 -10.77
C GLN A 38 -12.24 1.54 -10.26
N THR A 39 -11.35 0.55 -10.26
CA THR A 39 -11.63 -0.78 -9.75
C THR A 39 -12.08 -0.74 -8.28
N ILE A 40 -11.41 0.05 -7.46
CA ILE A 40 -11.78 0.24 -6.05
C ILE A 40 -13.16 0.87 -5.93
N LEU A 41 -13.43 1.93 -6.69
CA LEU A 41 -14.71 2.65 -6.63
C LEU A 41 -15.89 1.80 -7.08
N GLU A 42 -15.69 0.96 -8.06
CA GLU A 42 -16.76 0.14 -8.67
C GLU A 42 -16.94 -1.22 -8.03
N SER A 43 -16.01 -1.65 -7.17
CA SER A 43 -16.00 -3.02 -6.63
C SER A 43 -17.22 -3.35 -5.76
N GLY A 44 -17.73 -2.35 -5.03
CA GLY A 44 -18.78 -2.55 -4.03
C GLY A 44 -18.32 -3.34 -2.81
N GLY A 45 -17.05 -3.67 -2.70
CA GLY A 45 -16.46 -4.40 -1.59
C GLY A 45 -15.50 -3.55 -0.77
N ARG A 46 -14.65 -4.23 -0.01
CA ARG A 46 -13.63 -3.59 0.83
C ARG A 46 -12.29 -3.56 0.12
N VAL A 47 -11.41 -2.68 0.57
CA VAL A 47 -10.00 -2.70 0.17
C VAL A 47 -9.21 -3.43 1.24
N VAL A 48 -8.56 -4.52 0.86
CA VAL A 48 -7.66 -5.28 1.74
C VAL A 48 -6.24 -4.89 1.40
N VAL A 49 -5.55 -4.25 2.35
CA VAL A 49 -4.17 -3.80 2.12
C VAL A 49 -3.24 -4.71 2.90
N THR A 50 -2.23 -5.23 2.23
CA THR A 50 -1.29 -6.16 2.82
C THR A 50 0.15 -5.78 2.49
N GLY A 51 1.07 -6.23 3.32
CA GLY A 51 2.49 -6.01 3.16
C GLY A 51 3.26 -6.77 4.24
N ILE A 52 4.58 -6.76 4.16
CA ILE A 52 5.46 -7.39 5.13
C ILE A 52 6.51 -6.38 5.61
N GLY A 53 6.93 -6.48 6.87
CA GLY A 53 7.95 -5.61 7.45
C GLY A 53 7.51 -4.15 7.46
N LYS A 54 8.34 -3.26 6.94
CA LYS A 54 8.04 -1.82 6.85
C LYS A 54 6.84 -1.53 5.95
N SER A 55 6.65 -2.33 4.91
CA SER A 55 5.49 -2.20 4.03
C SER A 55 4.18 -2.48 4.76
N ALA A 56 4.20 -3.37 5.76
CA ALA A 56 3.03 -3.64 6.60
C ALA A 56 2.62 -2.39 7.42
N ILE A 57 3.59 -1.63 7.91
CA ILE A 57 3.33 -0.39 8.65
C ILE A 57 2.69 0.65 7.74
N ILE A 58 3.19 0.80 6.52
CA ILE A 58 2.61 1.68 5.51
C ILE A 58 1.19 1.24 5.16
N ALA A 59 0.97 -0.05 4.99
CA ALA A 59 -0.34 -0.62 4.70
C ALA A 59 -1.37 -0.27 5.79
N GLN A 60 -0.97 -0.36 7.06
CA GLN A 60 -1.84 0.01 8.19
C GLN A 60 -2.21 1.48 8.15
N LYS A 61 -1.26 2.36 7.81
CA LYS A 61 -1.54 3.80 7.66
C LYS A 61 -2.51 4.07 6.52
N ILE A 62 -2.35 3.40 5.41
CA ILE A 62 -3.25 3.51 4.26
C ILE A 62 -4.66 3.09 4.65
N VAL A 63 -4.81 1.96 5.34
CA VAL A 63 -6.10 1.46 5.83
C VAL A 63 -6.77 2.48 6.75
N ALA A 64 -6.03 3.04 7.70
CA ALA A 64 -6.56 4.06 8.60
C ALA A 64 -7.08 5.29 7.84
N THR A 65 -6.33 5.75 6.84
CA THR A 65 -6.72 6.88 6.00
C THR A 65 -7.96 6.56 5.14
N MET A 66 -7.99 5.39 4.53
CA MET A 66 -9.13 4.96 3.72
C MET A 66 -10.41 4.87 4.55
N ASN A 67 -10.34 4.28 5.73
CA ASN A 67 -11.50 4.20 6.63
C ASN A 67 -11.99 5.57 7.08
N SER A 68 -11.09 6.53 7.31
CA SER A 68 -11.47 7.89 7.68
C SER A 68 -12.05 8.70 6.52
N THR A 69 -11.89 8.24 5.29
CA THR A 69 -12.41 8.88 4.08
C THR A 69 -13.51 8.06 3.39
N ASN A 70 -14.22 7.25 4.16
CA ASN A 70 -15.37 6.45 3.71
C ASN A 70 -15.08 5.35 2.69
N THR A 71 -13.84 4.88 2.64
CA THR A 71 -13.49 3.68 1.84
C THR A 71 -13.25 2.51 2.80
N PRO A 72 -14.21 1.59 2.95
CA PRO A 72 -14.06 0.47 3.89
C PRO A 72 -12.83 -0.36 3.55
N SER A 73 -11.94 -0.51 4.52
CA SER A 73 -10.64 -1.14 4.30
C SER A 73 -10.24 -1.94 5.52
N LEU A 74 -9.42 -2.96 5.29
CA LEU A 74 -8.81 -3.73 6.38
C LEU A 74 -7.35 -4.06 6.04
N PHE A 75 -6.55 -4.19 7.06
CA PHE A 75 -5.18 -4.63 6.95
C PHE A 75 -5.10 -6.16 7.15
N MET A 76 -4.30 -6.81 6.32
CA MET A 76 -3.98 -8.23 6.45
C MET A 76 -2.47 -8.42 6.35
N HIS A 77 -1.85 -8.96 7.40
CA HIS A 77 -0.42 -9.28 7.35
C HIS A 77 -0.18 -10.45 6.41
N VAL A 78 0.86 -10.36 5.58
CA VAL A 78 1.17 -11.40 4.59
C VAL A 78 1.37 -12.77 5.24
N ALA A 79 2.04 -12.83 6.38
CA ALA A 79 2.26 -14.08 7.10
C ALA A 79 0.93 -14.73 7.55
N ASP A 80 0.00 -13.92 8.04
CA ASP A 80 -1.32 -14.40 8.47
C ASP A 80 -2.16 -14.90 7.28
N ALA A 81 -2.05 -14.23 6.15
CA ALA A 81 -2.70 -14.65 4.91
C ALA A 81 -2.31 -16.07 4.51
N ILE A 82 -1.03 -16.40 4.63
CA ILE A 82 -0.52 -17.74 4.30
C ILE A 82 -1.05 -18.80 5.26
N HIS A 83 -1.30 -18.43 6.52
CA HIS A 83 -1.74 -19.32 7.57
C HIS A 83 -3.27 -19.41 7.74
N GLY A 84 -4.05 -18.88 6.81
CA GLY A 84 -5.48 -19.06 6.80
C GLY A 84 -6.34 -17.82 6.70
N ASP A 85 -5.79 -16.62 6.91
CA ASP A 85 -6.56 -15.36 6.87
C ASP A 85 -7.07 -15.01 5.47
N LEU A 86 -6.60 -15.69 4.42
CA LEU A 86 -7.16 -15.56 3.08
C LEU A 86 -8.67 -15.87 3.02
N GLY A 87 -9.18 -16.66 3.95
CA GLY A 87 -10.62 -16.92 4.08
C GLY A 87 -11.43 -15.67 4.47
N MET A 88 -10.79 -14.62 4.97
CA MET A 88 -11.46 -13.36 5.28
C MET A 88 -11.76 -12.53 4.04
N ILE A 89 -11.14 -12.83 2.91
CA ILE A 89 -11.31 -12.09 1.67
C ILE A 89 -12.63 -12.48 1.03
N GLN A 90 -13.45 -11.49 0.72
CA GLN A 90 -14.74 -11.66 0.07
C GLN A 90 -14.64 -11.46 -1.44
N PRO A 91 -15.57 -11.99 -2.23
CA PRO A 91 -15.49 -11.93 -3.71
C PRO A 91 -15.40 -10.53 -4.30
N LYS A 92 -15.98 -9.53 -3.61
CA LYS A 92 -15.94 -8.13 -4.08
C LYS A 92 -14.77 -7.33 -3.55
N ASP A 93 -13.94 -7.91 -2.70
CA ASP A 93 -12.80 -7.22 -2.13
C ASP A 93 -11.73 -6.96 -3.19
N VAL A 94 -11.08 -5.80 -3.08
CA VAL A 94 -9.90 -5.47 -3.88
C VAL A 94 -8.67 -5.55 -2.98
N ILE A 95 -7.64 -6.23 -3.43
CA ILE A 95 -6.41 -6.42 -2.66
C ILE A 95 -5.34 -5.50 -3.19
N ILE A 96 -4.75 -4.70 -2.29
CA ILE A 96 -3.55 -3.91 -2.57
C ILE A 96 -2.39 -4.58 -1.83
N CYS A 97 -1.41 -5.05 -2.57
CA CYS A 97 -0.21 -5.66 -2.01
C CYS A 97 0.97 -4.71 -2.16
N ILE A 98 1.55 -4.29 -1.04
CA ILE A 98 2.69 -3.38 -1.02
C ILE A 98 3.97 -4.17 -0.85
N SER A 99 4.84 -4.12 -1.85
CA SER A 99 6.12 -4.81 -1.86
C SER A 99 7.18 -3.96 -2.54
N LYS A 100 8.35 -3.89 -1.95
CA LYS A 100 9.47 -3.16 -2.55
C LYS A 100 9.95 -3.82 -3.85
N SER A 101 10.09 -5.14 -3.85
CA SER A 101 10.56 -5.91 -5.00
C SER A 101 9.44 -6.38 -5.93
N GLY A 102 8.21 -6.44 -5.41
CA GLY A 102 7.07 -7.02 -6.12
C GLY A 102 7.14 -8.53 -6.29
N ASN A 103 8.14 -9.17 -5.73
CA ASN A 103 8.49 -10.55 -6.06
C ASN A 103 8.85 -11.41 -4.85
N THR A 104 8.31 -11.09 -3.66
CA THR A 104 8.49 -11.95 -2.49
C THR A 104 7.64 -13.21 -2.65
N PRO A 105 8.09 -14.38 -2.13
CA PRO A 105 7.31 -15.62 -2.21
C PRO A 105 5.92 -15.49 -1.60
N GLU A 106 5.80 -14.76 -0.50
CA GLU A 106 4.54 -14.52 0.20
C GLU A 106 3.57 -13.72 -0.66
N THR A 107 4.06 -12.65 -1.30
CA THR A 107 3.26 -11.82 -2.21
C THR A 107 2.76 -12.63 -3.41
N ALA A 108 3.61 -13.47 -3.97
CA ALA A 108 3.23 -14.34 -5.08
C ALA A 108 2.14 -15.36 -4.68
N LYS A 109 2.19 -15.88 -3.46
CA LYS A 109 1.16 -16.80 -2.94
C LYS A 109 -0.19 -16.11 -2.79
N ILE A 110 -0.24 -14.87 -2.29
CA ILE A 110 -1.46 -14.09 -2.19
C ILE A 110 -2.06 -13.85 -3.56
N GLY A 111 -1.25 -13.44 -4.53
CA GLY A 111 -1.70 -13.22 -5.89
C GLY A 111 -2.32 -14.47 -6.52
N ARG A 112 -1.69 -15.62 -6.33
CA ARG A 112 -2.22 -16.90 -6.83
C ARG A 112 -3.52 -17.33 -6.16
N ALA A 113 -3.61 -17.17 -4.85
CA ALA A 113 -4.82 -17.50 -4.10
C ALA A 113 -5.99 -16.60 -4.51
N SER A 114 -5.76 -15.29 -4.64
CA SER A 114 -6.78 -14.35 -5.11
C SER A 114 -7.28 -14.67 -6.51
N CYS A 115 -6.39 -15.07 -7.41
CA CYS A 115 -6.78 -15.47 -8.75
C CYS A 115 -7.61 -16.76 -8.78
N ARG A 116 -7.35 -17.70 -7.88
CA ARG A 116 -8.13 -18.93 -7.76
C ARG A 116 -9.57 -18.70 -7.30
N GLU A 117 -9.78 -17.72 -6.43
CA GLU A 117 -11.10 -17.39 -5.92
C GLU A 117 -11.98 -16.65 -6.94
N ARG A 118 -11.40 -16.14 -8.01
CA ARG A 118 -12.11 -15.43 -9.09
C ARG A 118 -12.68 -16.36 -10.16
N VAL A 119 -12.42 -17.61 -10.04
CA VAL A 119 -12.97 -18.60 -11.00
C VAL A 119 -14.38 -19.08 -10.53
#